data_adcf323a85666036c428e40d593bcb43
#
_entry.id   adcf323a85666036c428e40d593bcb43
#
_cell.length_a   1.000
_cell.length_b   1.000
_cell.length_c   1.000
_cell.angle_alpha   90.00
_cell.angle_beta   90.00
_cell.angle_gamma   90.00
#
_symmetry.space_group_name_H-M   'P 1'
#
loop_
_entity.id
_entity.type
_entity.pdbx_description
1 polymer ?
#
loop_
_entity_poly.entity_id
_entity_poly.type
_entity_poly.pdbx_seq_one_letter_code
_entity_poly.pdbx_strand_id
1 'polypeptide(L)'
;MLELIQHYIDSLPYERKPESLYEPIKYVLSLGGKRIRPMLMLMSYALYKDDVESILPQAIGLETYHNYTLLHDDLMDNADVRRGMPTVHRKWDANTAILSGDSMLVLAYQRMQNCPADKLPAVLDVFTTTALEIGEGQQYDMEFETRNDVREEEYIEMIRLKTSVLLACATKIGAIMADAPEKDVDNLYRFGERMGLAFQLQDDFLDVYGDPKVFGKAIGGDITSNKKTYMLINAIGKAEGEDKATLMKWIDAKDFDREEKVKAVTAIYTKLGIDIMAKAKMEEYYAEALEALAKVSVPEEKKAQLRDYAAKMMKREK
;
A
#
# COMPACT_ATOMS: atom_id res chain seq x y z
N MET A 1 -9.87 -11.30 -14.36
CA MET A 1 -8.52 -11.03 -13.81
C MET A 1 -8.38 -11.47 -12.36
N LEU A 2 -9.26 -11.09 -11.42
CA LEU A 2 -9.11 -11.47 -10.00
C LEU A 2 -9.12 -12.99 -9.80
N GLU A 3 -10.03 -13.72 -10.43
CA GLU A 3 -10.10 -15.18 -10.39
C GLU A 3 -8.83 -15.82 -10.95
N LEU A 4 -8.26 -15.25 -12.01
CA LEU A 4 -7.03 -15.70 -12.62
C LEU A 4 -5.83 -15.57 -11.65
N ILE A 5 -5.72 -14.42 -10.98
CA ILE A 5 -4.74 -14.16 -9.94
C ILE A 5 -4.87 -15.18 -8.81
N GLN A 6 -6.09 -15.38 -8.31
CA GLN A 6 -6.32 -16.30 -7.20
C GLN A 6 -6.02 -17.75 -7.59
N HIS A 7 -6.47 -18.18 -8.77
CA HIS A 7 -6.17 -19.53 -9.28
C HIS A 7 -4.65 -19.76 -9.42
N TYR A 8 -3.91 -18.75 -9.91
CA TYR A 8 -2.45 -18.85 -10.01
C TYR A 8 -1.80 -18.96 -8.63
N ILE A 9 -2.23 -18.16 -7.64
CA ILE A 9 -1.74 -18.23 -6.25
C ILE A 9 -1.99 -19.63 -5.67
N ASP A 10 -3.18 -20.17 -5.85
CA ASP A 10 -3.58 -21.48 -5.31
C ASP A 10 -2.80 -22.63 -5.95
N SER A 11 -2.31 -22.46 -7.18
CA SER A 11 -1.50 -23.44 -7.91
C SER A 11 0.00 -23.40 -7.58
N LEU A 12 0.46 -22.46 -6.72
CA LEU A 12 1.88 -22.31 -6.42
C LEU A 12 2.43 -23.51 -5.65
N PRO A 13 3.61 -24.02 -6.03
CA PRO A 13 4.18 -25.26 -5.49
C PRO A 13 4.89 -25.01 -4.16
N TYR A 14 4.14 -24.64 -3.12
CA TYR A 14 4.67 -24.38 -1.78
C TYR A 14 4.65 -25.62 -0.86
N GLU A 15 4.27 -26.78 -1.37
CA GLU A 15 4.42 -28.07 -0.70
C GLU A 15 5.86 -28.56 -0.86
N ARG A 16 6.78 -27.88 -0.15
CA ARG A 16 8.24 -28.06 -0.26
C ARG A 16 8.84 -28.25 1.13
N LYS A 17 10.04 -28.83 1.17
CA LYS A 17 10.84 -28.93 2.41
C LYS A 17 11.90 -27.84 2.46
N PRO A 18 12.24 -27.36 3.66
CA PRO A 18 11.59 -27.69 4.95
C PRO A 18 10.19 -27.06 5.05
N GLU A 19 9.21 -27.82 5.54
CA GLU A 19 7.81 -27.41 5.63
C GLU A 19 7.66 -26.12 6.45
N SER A 20 8.38 -26.03 7.57
CA SER A 20 8.36 -24.86 8.47
C SER A 20 8.76 -23.53 7.79
N LEU A 21 9.44 -23.57 6.63
CA LEU A 21 9.76 -22.38 5.83
C LEU A 21 8.63 -22.02 4.88
N TYR A 22 8.00 -23.01 4.24
CA TYR A 22 7.03 -22.80 3.15
C TYR A 22 5.58 -22.71 3.62
N GLU A 23 5.21 -23.37 4.74
CA GLU A 23 3.86 -23.25 5.31
C GLU A 23 3.49 -21.81 5.67
N PRO A 24 4.34 -20.98 6.31
CA PRO A 24 4.03 -19.59 6.57
C PRO A 24 3.84 -18.79 5.28
N ILE A 25 4.61 -19.07 4.22
CA ILE A 25 4.46 -18.42 2.90
C ILE A 25 3.10 -18.75 2.30
N LYS A 26 2.74 -20.04 2.26
CA LYS A 26 1.43 -20.50 1.80
C LYS A 26 0.30 -19.85 2.60
N TYR A 27 0.45 -19.83 3.92
CA TYR A 27 -0.50 -19.23 4.84
C TYR A 27 -0.73 -17.75 4.54
N VAL A 28 0.32 -16.91 4.47
CA VAL A 28 0.19 -15.47 4.23
C VAL A 28 -0.49 -15.19 2.89
N LEU A 29 -0.12 -15.90 1.83
CA LEU A 29 -0.72 -15.76 0.51
C LEU A 29 -2.19 -16.19 0.47
N SER A 30 -2.57 -17.18 1.30
CA SER A 30 -3.95 -17.68 1.41
C SER A 30 -4.89 -16.78 2.21
N LEU A 31 -4.37 -15.83 3.00
CA LEU A 31 -5.18 -14.88 3.79
C LEU A 31 -6.07 -13.97 2.94
N GLY A 32 -6.00 -14.07 1.63
CA GLY A 32 -6.79 -13.24 0.72
C GLY A 32 -6.25 -11.82 0.59
N GLY A 33 -7.13 -10.90 0.24
CA GLY A 33 -6.83 -9.49 0.04
C GLY A 33 -7.43 -8.95 -1.27
N LYS A 34 -7.37 -7.63 -1.46
CA LYS A 34 -7.95 -6.95 -2.62
C LYS A 34 -7.16 -7.17 -3.91
N ARG A 35 -5.94 -7.72 -3.82
CA ARG A 35 -5.05 -7.99 -4.97
C ARG A 35 -4.87 -6.77 -5.89
N ILE A 36 -4.80 -5.58 -5.31
CA ILE A 36 -4.76 -4.31 -6.06
C ILE A 36 -3.55 -4.27 -7.01
N ARG A 37 -2.37 -4.64 -6.53
CA ARG A 37 -1.12 -4.54 -7.29
C ARG A 37 -1.09 -5.47 -8.51
N PRO A 38 -1.36 -6.76 -8.38
CA PRO A 38 -1.46 -7.62 -9.55
C PRO A 38 -2.60 -7.21 -10.50
N MET A 39 -3.75 -6.74 -9.99
CA MET A 39 -4.83 -6.21 -10.82
C MET A 39 -4.38 -5.00 -11.65
N LEU A 40 -3.69 -4.04 -11.04
CA LEU A 40 -3.14 -2.86 -11.75
C LEU A 40 -2.12 -3.26 -12.81
N MET A 41 -1.25 -4.24 -12.53
CA MET A 41 -0.28 -4.75 -13.52
C MET A 41 -0.97 -5.38 -14.72
N LEU A 42 -1.95 -6.27 -14.50
CA LEU A 42 -2.71 -6.91 -15.57
C LEU A 42 -3.51 -5.89 -16.39
N MET A 43 -4.15 -4.91 -15.74
CA MET A 43 -4.91 -3.86 -16.42
C MET A 43 -4.02 -2.92 -17.23
N SER A 44 -2.84 -2.58 -16.72
CA SER A 44 -1.85 -1.78 -17.46
C SER A 44 -1.35 -2.51 -18.71
N TYR A 45 -1.06 -3.81 -18.59
CA TYR A 45 -0.71 -4.67 -19.73
C TYR A 45 -1.84 -4.74 -20.77
N ALA A 46 -3.08 -4.90 -20.29
CA ALA A 46 -4.27 -5.04 -21.14
C ALA A 46 -4.59 -3.78 -21.97
N LEU A 47 -3.96 -2.64 -21.69
CA LEU A 47 -4.06 -1.46 -22.57
C LEU A 47 -3.49 -1.72 -23.98
N TYR A 48 -2.54 -2.66 -24.11
CA TYR A 48 -1.78 -2.89 -25.32
C TYR A 48 -1.90 -4.34 -25.84
N LYS A 49 -2.06 -5.34 -24.97
CA LYS A 49 -2.10 -6.76 -25.30
C LYS A 49 -3.25 -7.48 -24.58
N ASP A 50 -3.79 -8.50 -25.22
CA ASP A 50 -4.97 -9.22 -24.71
C ASP A 50 -4.59 -10.48 -23.89
N ASP A 51 -3.36 -11.00 -24.04
CA ASP A 51 -2.86 -12.23 -23.42
C ASP A 51 -2.35 -12.00 -21.99
N VAL A 52 -3.19 -11.46 -21.12
CA VAL A 52 -2.86 -11.06 -19.72
C VAL A 52 -2.28 -12.20 -18.87
N GLU A 53 -2.52 -13.45 -19.27
CA GLU A 53 -1.97 -14.62 -18.59
C GLU A 53 -0.44 -14.68 -18.69
N SER A 54 0.12 -14.12 -19.75
CA SER A 54 1.57 -14.13 -20.01
C SER A 54 2.39 -13.40 -18.95
N ILE A 55 1.79 -12.42 -18.24
CA ILE A 55 2.47 -11.65 -17.18
C ILE A 55 2.05 -12.03 -15.75
N LEU A 56 1.27 -13.11 -15.59
CA LEU A 56 0.91 -13.60 -14.27
C LEU A 56 2.12 -13.88 -13.36
N PRO A 57 3.24 -14.44 -13.85
CA PRO A 57 4.42 -14.61 -13.03
C PRO A 57 4.87 -13.30 -12.35
N GLN A 58 4.97 -12.20 -13.12
CA GLN A 58 5.38 -10.89 -12.59
C GLN A 58 4.35 -10.31 -11.64
N ALA A 59 3.06 -10.39 -12.00
CA ALA A 59 1.96 -9.91 -11.16
C ALA A 59 1.94 -10.63 -9.80
N ILE A 60 2.14 -11.94 -9.78
CA ILE A 60 2.21 -12.72 -8.55
C ILE A 60 3.57 -12.54 -7.83
N GLY A 61 4.64 -12.28 -8.56
CA GLY A 61 5.92 -11.84 -7.99
C GLY A 61 5.75 -10.58 -7.16
N LEU A 62 5.06 -9.57 -7.71
CA LEU A 62 4.78 -8.33 -7.00
C LEU A 62 3.85 -8.53 -5.79
N GLU A 63 2.85 -9.38 -5.90
CA GLU A 63 1.96 -9.72 -4.79
C GLU A 63 2.70 -10.49 -3.69
N THR A 64 3.62 -11.38 -4.07
CA THR A 64 4.49 -12.10 -3.13
C THR A 64 5.40 -11.13 -2.38
N TYR A 65 6.02 -10.18 -3.09
CA TYR A 65 6.80 -9.10 -2.49
C TYR A 65 5.96 -8.26 -1.52
N HIS A 66 4.77 -7.85 -1.93
CA HIS A 66 3.87 -7.10 -1.05
C HIS A 66 3.54 -7.87 0.24
N ASN A 67 3.24 -9.17 0.14
CA ASN A 67 2.96 -9.97 1.34
C ASN A 67 4.22 -10.21 2.18
N TYR A 68 5.42 -10.23 1.59
CA TYR A 68 6.70 -10.18 2.31
C TYR A 68 6.80 -8.93 3.17
N THR A 69 6.55 -7.75 2.58
CA THR A 69 6.63 -6.49 3.35
C THR A 69 5.60 -6.45 4.49
N LEU A 70 4.39 -6.96 4.26
CA LEU A 70 3.37 -7.06 5.31
C LEU A 70 3.76 -8.02 6.45
N LEU A 71 4.42 -9.12 6.12
CA LEU A 71 4.85 -10.13 7.11
C LEU A 71 5.93 -9.56 8.03
N HIS A 72 6.91 -8.82 7.48
CA HIS A 72 7.96 -8.16 8.26
C HIS A 72 7.41 -6.93 9.01
N ASP A 73 6.52 -6.15 8.42
CA ASP A 73 5.82 -5.03 9.06
C ASP A 73 5.06 -5.52 10.32
N ASP A 74 4.29 -6.60 10.20
CA ASP A 74 3.59 -7.22 11.34
C ASP A 74 4.53 -7.62 12.49
N LEU A 75 5.72 -8.10 12.17
CA LEU A 75 6.71 -8.45 13.18
C LEU A 75 7.30 -7.21 13.84
N MET A 76 7.66 -6.18 13.06
CA MET A 76 8.19 -4.90 13.56
C MET A 76 7.19 -4.18 14.44
N ASP A 77 5.92 -4.15 14.04
CA ASP A 77 4.81 -3.52 14.77
C ASP A 77 4.29 -4.40 15.92
N ASN A 78 4.82 -5.63 16.08
CA ASN A 78 4.34 -6.62 17.06
C ASN A 78 2.81 -6.86 16.95
N ALA A 79 2.27 -6.85 15.74
CA ALA A 79 0.85 -6.97 15.47
C ALA A 79 0.34 -8.39 15.73
N ASP A 80 -0.78 -8.53 16.44
CA ASP A 80 -1.35 -9.85 16.75
C ASP A 80 -2.12 -10.47 15.57
N VAL A 81 -2.78 -9.63 14.78
CA VAL A 81 -3.76 -10.05 13.78
C VAL A 81 -3.59 -9.30 12.46
N ARG A 82 -3.67 -10.02 11.35
CA ARG A 82 -3.80 -9.49 10.00
C ARG A 82 -4.96 -10.15 9.25
N ARG A 83 -5.86 -9.34 8.70
CA ARG A 83 -7.06 -9.82 7.98
C ARG A 83 -7.90 -10.81 8.81
N GLY A 84 -8.02 -10.56 10.12
CA GLY A 84 -8.77 -11.40 11.05
C GLY A 84 -8.09 -12.70 11.49
N MET A 85 -6.85 -12.95 11.03
CA MET A 85 -6.08 -14.15 11.32
C MET A 85 -4.79 -13.80 12.08
N PRO A 86 -4.25 -14.70 12.92
CA PRO A 86 -2.98 -14.47 13.60
C PRO A 86 -1.85 -14.15 12.62
N THR A 87 -0.98 -13.19 12.98
CA THR A 87 0.24 -12.92 12.22
C THR A 87 1.22 -14.09 12.27
N VAL A 88 2.19 -14.14 11.34
CA VAL A 88 3.11 -15.29 11.26
C VAL A 88 3.92 -15.45 12.54
N HIS A 89 4.45 -14.36 13.11
CA HIS A 89 5.24 -14.42 14.34
C HIS A 89 4.40 -14.82 15.57
N ARG A 90 3.08 -14.65 15.53
CA ARG A 90 2.16 -15.14 16.59
C ARG A 90 1.77 -16.59 16.38
N LYS A 91 1.61 -17.03 15.13
CA LYS A 91 1.20 -18.40 14.82
C LYS A 91 2.37 -19.39 14.87
N TRP A 92 3.58 -18.95 14.52
CA TRP A 92 4.83 -19.71 14.62
C TRP A 92 5.76 -19.01 15.62
N ASP A 93 6.75 -18.29 15.13
CA ASP A 93 7.71 -17.50 15.93
C ASP A 93 8.37 -16.39 15.08
N ALA A 94 9.15 -15.52 15.73
CA ALA A 94 9.82 -14.39 15.08
C ALA A 94 10.87 -14.85 14.03
N ASN A 95 11.65 -15.89 14.32
CA ASN A 95 12.67 -16.37 13.38
C ASN A 95 12.04 -16.97 12.13
N THR A 96 10.93 -17.70 12.29
CA THR A 96 10.14 -18.22 11.17
C THR A 96 9.58 -17.08 10.32
N ALA A 97 9.09 -16.01 10.96
CA ALA A 97 8.62 -14.83 10.22
C ALA A 97 9.76 -14.19 9.40
N ILE A 98 10.94 -13.99 9.98
CA ILE A 98 12.10 -13.44 9.27
C ILE A 98 12.48 -14.33 8.09
N LEU A 99 12.74 -15.62 8.31
CA LEU A 99 13.24 -16.52 7.27
C LEU A 99 12.22 -16.75 6.14
N SER A 100 10.93 -16.89 6.49
CA SER A 100 9.88 -17.03 5.49
C SER A 100 9.71 -15.76 4.67
N GLY A 101 9.79 -14.59 5.32
CA GLY A 101 9.78 -13.30 4.61
C GLY A 101 10.95 -13.14 3.66
N ASP A 102 12.19 -13.38 4.10
CA ASP A 102 13.37 -13.33 3.23
C ASP A 102 13.24 -14.29 2.03
N SER A 103 12.70 -15.47 2.27
CA SER A 103 12.43 -16.44 1.20
C SER A 103 11.35 -15.92 0.22
N MET A 104 10.32 -15.22 0.71
CA MET A 104 9.32 -14.59 -0.16
C MET A 104 9.93 -13.49 -1.04
N LEU A 105 10.89 -12.71 -0.54
CA LEU A 105 11.64 -11.74 -1.34
C LEU A 105 12.36 -12.42 -2.50
N VAL A 106 13.09 -13.51 -2.22
CA VAL A 106 13.79 -14.28 -3.27
C VAL A 106 12.80 -14.91 -4.27
N LEU A 107 11.69 -15.44 -3.79
CA LEU A 107 10.62 -15.99 -4.65
C LEU A 107 9.98 -14.91 -5.54
N ALA A 108 9.85 -13.68 -5.06
CA ALA A 108 9.39 -12.56 -5.87
C ALA A 108 10.36 -12.26 -7.02
N TYR A 109 11.68 -12.21 -6.74
CA TYR A 109 12.71 -12.07 -7.78
C TYR A 109 12.68 -13.20 -8.81
N GLN A 110 12.53 -14.46 -8.37
CA GLN A 110 12.42 -15.60 -9.28
C GLN A 110 11.25 -15.45 -10.27
N ARG A 111 10.14 -14.84 -9.83
CA ARG A 111 8.99 -14.58 -10.72
C ARG A 111 9.21 -13.38 -11.62
N MET A 112 9.81 -12.30 -11.11
CA MET A 112 10.12 -11.12 -11.92
C MET A 112 11.05 -11.44 -13.07
N GLN A 113 12.05 -12.31 -12.88
CA GLN A 113 12.98 -12.71 -13.95
C GLN A 113 12.37 -13.68 -14.99
N ASN A 114 11.16 -14.21 -14.76
CA ASN A 114 10.47 -15.05 -15.73
C ASN A 114 9.78 -14.21 -16.82
N CYS A 115 10.56 -13.43 -17.55
CA CYS A 115 10.13 -12.55 -18.63
C CYS A 115 11.08 -12.68 -19.82
N PRO A 116 10.71 -12.16 -21.03
CA PRO A 116 11.60 -12.12 -22.19
C PRO A 116 12.94 -11.45 -21.84
N ALA A 117 14.03 -12.00 -22.39
CA ALA A 117 15.39 -11.59 -22.06
C ALA A 117 15.69 -10.11 -22.36
N ASP A 118 15.07 -9.55 -23.39
CA ASP A 118 15.17 -8.15 -23.78
C ASP A 118 14.49 -7.20 -22.79
N LYS A 119 13.51 -7.68 -22.03
CA LYS A 119 12.77 -6.89 -21.00
C LYS A 119 13.34 -7.04 -19.60
N LEU A 120 14.10 -8.10 -19.37
CA LEU A 120 14.62 -8.45 -18.04
C LEU A 120 15.37 -7.30 -17.36
N PRO A 121 16.29 -6.58 -18.02
CA PRO A 121 16.98 -5.45 -17.38
C PRO A 121 16.02 -4.37 -16.89
N ALA A 122 15.05 -3.97 -17.71
CA ALA A 122 14.09 -2.91 -17.37
C ALA A 122 13.13 -3.35 -16.25
N VAL A 123 12.64 -4.59 -16.28
CA VAL A 123 11.76 -5.14 -15.23
C VAL A 123 12.49 -5.22 -13.89
N LEU A 124 13.73 -5.71 -13.88
CA LEU A 124 14.52 -5.81 -12.65
C LEU A 124 14.94 -4.43 -12.12
N ASP A 125 15.30 -3.49 -12.99
CA ASP A 125 15.64 -2.12 -12.58
C ASP A 125 14.45 -1.47 -11.84
N VAL A 126 13.25 -1.51 -12.43
CA VAL A 126 12.04 -0.98 -11.79
C VAL A 126 11.75 -1.69 -10.47
N PHE A 127 11.83 -3.02 -10.44
CA PHE A 127 11.50 -3.79 -9.24
C PHE A 127 12.52 -3.58 -8.12
N THR A 128 13.82 -3.59 -8.42
CA THR A 128 14.89 -3.42 -7.41
C THR A 128 14.91 -2.02 -6.83
N THR A 129 14.75 -0.98 -7.67
CA THR A 129 14.61 0.40 -7.22
C THR A 129 13.42 0.55 -6.28
N THR A 130 12.24 0.05 -6.69
CA THR A 130 11.04 0.07 -5.85
C THR A 130 11.24 -0.68 -4.54
N ALA A 131 11.94 -1.82 -4.55
CA ALA A 131 12.19 -2.59 -3.33
C ALA A 131 13.05 -1.82 -2.32
N LEU A 132 14.06 -1.07 -2.79
CA LEU A 132 14.86 -0.19 -1.94
C LEU A 132 14.04 0.98 -1.41
N GLU A 133 13.28 1.66 -2.27
CA GLU A 133 12.40 2.77 -1.88
C GLU A 133 11.43 2.37 -0.78
N ILE A 134 10.85 1.16 -0.83
CA ILE A 134 9.94 0.66 0.21
C ILE A 134 10.68 0.47 1.54
N GLY A 135 11.92 -0.04 1.51
CA GLY A 135 12.76 -0.14 2.71
C GLY A 135 13.05 1.23 3.33
N GLU A 136 13.36 2.22 2.51
CA GLU A 136 13.56 3.62 2.94
C GLU A 136 12.26 4.20 3.54
N GLY A 137 11.12 3.95 2.89
CA GLY A 137 9.81 4.39 3.40
C GLY A 137 9.44 3.76 4.74
N GLN A 138 9.75 2.48 4.92
CA GLN A 138 9.56 1.79 6.20
C GLN A 138 10.47 2.38 7.29
N GLN A 139 11.71 2.69 6.97
CA GLN A 139 12.64 3.32 7.91
C GLN A 139 12.15 4.70 8.35
N TYR A 140 11.65 5.53 7.42
CA TYR A 140 11.03 6.82 7.77
C TYR A 140 9.81 6.66 8.68
N ASP A 141 8.92 5.70 8.40
CA ASP A 141 7.73 5.45 9.24
C ASP A 141 8.13 5.13 10.69
N MET A 142 9.15 4.28 10.88
CA MET A 142 9.71 3.95 12.20
C MET A 142 10.36 5.17 12.89
N GLU A 143 11.14 5.97 12.17
CA GLU A 143 11.77 7.17 12.72
C GLU A 143 10.73 8.21 13.16
N PHE A 144 9.62 8.33 12.42
CA PHE A 144 8.55 9.27 12.76
C PHE A 144 7.83 8.93 14.06
N GLU A 145 7.85 7.68 14.52
CA GLU A 145 7.23 7.29 15.79
C GLU A 145 7.75 8.14 16.97
N THR A 146 9.03 8.47 16.98
CA THR A 146 9.71 9.20 18.05
C THR A 146 9.79 10.71 17.84
N ARG A 147 9.35 11.21 16.67
CA ARG A 147 9.40 12.63 16.30
C ARG A 147 8.03 13.30 16.42
N ASN A 148 8.01 14.56 16.88
CA ASN A 148 6.82 15.41 16.87
C ASN A 148 6.98 16.65 15.95
N ASP A 149 8.08 16.72 15.21
CA ASP A 149 8.44 17.80 14.29
C ASP A 149 8.33 17.39 12.82
N VAL A 150 7.71 16.24 12.55
CA VAL A 150 7.50 15.73 11.19
C VAL A 150 6.62 16.69 10.39
N ARG A 151 7.08 17.10 9.21
CA ARG A 151 6.37 18.00 8.31
C ARG A 151 5.54 17.24 7.30
N GLU A 152 4.54 17.93 6.72
CA GLU A 152 3.66 17.32 5.71
C GLU A 152 4.44 16.73 4.53
N GLU A 153 5.47 17.43 4.04
CA GLU A 153 6.28 16.98 2.91
C GLU A 153 7.04 15.69 3.24
N GLU A 154 7.54 15.55 4.47
CA GLU A 154 8.23 14.34 4.92
C GLU A 154 7.25 13.16 5.00
N TYR A 155 6.05 13.40 5.50
CA TYR A 155 4.99 12.37 5.53
C TYR A 155 4.58 11.93 4.12
N ILE A 156 4.35 12.88 3.19
CA ILE A 156 4.00 12.55 1.80
C ILE A 156 5.11 11.73 1.13
N GLU A 157 6.37 12.08 1.35
CA GLU A 157 7.49 11.28 0.84
C GLU A 157 7.54 9.88 1.47
N MET A 158 7.33 9.76 2.76
CA MET A 158 7.28 8.46 3.45
C MET A 158 6.19 7.56 2.86
N ILE A 159 4.95 8.05 2.67
CA ILE A 159 3.87 7.23 2.08
C ILE A 159 4.07 7.00 0.58
N ARG A 160 4.76 7.91 -0.14
CA ARG A 160 5.19 7.67 -1.52
C ARG A 160 6.10 6.45 -1.57
N LEU A 161 7.14 6.44 -0.77
CA LEU A 161 8.13 5.35 -0.70
C LEU A 161 7.52 4.05 -0.15
N LYS A 162 6.84 4.09 0.99
CA LYS A 162 6.32 2.89 1.65
C LYS A 162 5.18 2.22 0.88
N THR A 163 4.31 3.00 0.22
CA THR A 163 3.04 2.50 -0.34
C THR A 163 2.92 2.74 -1.85
N SER A 164 3.14 3.99 -2.31
CA SER A 164 2.75 4.40 -3.66
C SER A 164 3.64 3.82 -4.74
N VAL A 165 4.94 3.74 -4.53
CA VAL A 165 5.91 3.23 -5.52
C VAL A 165 5.63 1.79 -5.94
N LEU A 166 5.00 0.96 -5.07
CA LEU A 166 4.65 -0.41 -5.44
C LEU A 166 3.44 -0.47 -6.39
N LEU A 167 2.52 0.49 -6.31
CA LEU A 167 1.44 0.62 -7.29
C LEU A 167 1.99 1.15 -8.63
N ALA A 168 2.91 2.11 -8.56
CA ALA A 168 3.63 2.62 -9.72
C ALA A 168 4.46 1.53 -10.43
N CYS A 169 5.17 0.71 -9.66
CA CYS A 169 5.91 -0.46 -10.14
C CYS A 169 4.97 -1.43 -10.89
N ALA A 170 3.78 -1.71 -10.32
CA ALA A 170 2.80 -2.58 -10.95
C ALA A 170 2.40 -2.08 -12.35
N THR A 171 2.00 -0.83 -12.45
CA THR A 171 1.56 -0.23 -13.72
C THR A 171 2.70 -0.09 -14.71
N LYS A 172 3.91 0.27 -14.25
CA LYS A 172 5.11 0.40 -15.09
C LYS A 172 5.56 -0.94 -15.66
N ILE A 173 5.66 -1.99 -14.85
CA ILE A 173 6.03 -3.33 -15.31
C ILE A 173 4.99 -3.87 -16.31
N GLY A 174 3.69 -3.69 -16.03
CA GLY A 174 2.63 -4.04 -16.97
C GLY A 174 2.82 -3.40 -18.33
N ALA A 175 3.13 -2.10 -18.37
CA ALA A 175 3.39 -1.35 -19.59
C ALA A 175 4.65 -1.83 -20.33
N ILE A 176 5.77 -2.02 -19.62
CA ILE A 176 7.04 -2.53 -20.21
C ILE A 176 6.82 -3.90 -20.85
N MET A 177 6.14 -4.80 -20.15
CA MET A 177 5.86 -6.14 -20.65
C MET A 177 4.93 -6.15 -21.87
N ALA A 178 4.10 -5.12 -21.99
CA ALA A 178 3.18 -4.93 -23.11
C ALA A 178 3.79 -4.19 -24.32
N ASP A 179 5.07 -3.86 -24.32
CA ASP A 179 5.74 -3.07 -25.36
C ASP A 179 5.15 -1.65 -25.51
N ALA A 180 4.67 -1.05 -24.42
CA ALA A 180 4.15 0.29 -24.46
C ALA A 180 5.23 1.32 -24.84
N PRO A 181 4.88 2.41 -25.55
CA PRO A 181 5.80 3.52 -25.76
C PRO A 181 6.36 4.07 -24.46
N GLU A 182 7.64 4.48 -24.43
CA GLU A 182 8.32 4.98 -23.23
C GLU A 182 7.53 6.08 -22.50
N LYS A 183 6.96 7.03 -23.24
CA LYS A 183 6.11 8.08 -22.67
C LYS A 183 4.87 7.54 -21.96
N ASP A 184 4.29 6.47 -22.47
CA ASP A 184 3.13 5.82 -21.84
C ASP A 184 3.55 5.02 -20.60
N VAL A 185 4.72 4.39 -20.63
CA VAL A 185 5.33 3.74 -19.44
C VAL A 185 5.49 4.74 -18.31
N ASP A 186 5.98 5.96 -18.59
CA ASP A 186 6.15 7.01 -17.59
C ASP A 186 4.80 7.56 -17.09
N ASN A 187 3.84 7.74 -17.98
CA ASN A 187 2.49 8.18 -17.59
C ASN A 187 1.78 7.13 -16.72
N LEU A 188 1.95 5.83 -17.01
CA LEU A 188 1.38 4.75 -16.20
C LEU A 188 2.09 4.61 -14.85
N TYR A 189 3.41 4.84 -14.79
CA TYR A 189 4.12 4.96 -13.51
C TYR A 189 3.51 6.09 -12.67
N ARG A 190 3.39 7.30 -13.24
CA ARG A 190 2.81 8.45 -12.56
C ARG A 190 1.37 8.20 -12.11
N PHE A 191 0.56 7.56 -12.97
CA PHE A 191 -0.79 7.15 -12.59
C PHE A 191 -0.78 6.26 -11.34
N GLY A 192 0.04 5.22 -11.30
CA GLY A 192 0.16 4.30 -10.16
C GLY A 192 0.65 4.98 -8.89
N GLU A 193 1.65 5.87 -9.00
CA GLU A 193 2.19 6.62 -7.87
C GLU A 193 1.13 7.55 -7.26
N ARG A 194 0.44 8.35 -8.08
CA ARG A 194 -0.58 9.29 -7.62
C ARG A 194 -1.79 8.58 -7.03
N MET A 195 -2.21 7.47 -7.64
CA MET A 195 -3.23 6.61 -7.06
C MET A 195 -2.82 6.04 -5.70
N GLY A 196 -1.55 5.68 -5.53
CA GLY A 196 -1.01 5.17 -4.27
C GLY A 196 -1.04 6.21 -3.16
N LEU A 197 -0.69 7.47 -3.46
CA LEU A 197 -0.78 8.59 -2.52
C LEU A 197 -2.23 8.86 -2.09
N ALA A 198 -3.14 8.99 -3.05
CA ALA A 198 -4.56 9.18 -2.76
C ALA A 198 -5.13 8.03 -1.91
N PHE A 199 -4.74 6.80 -2.22
CA PHE A 199 -5.18 5.60 -1.53
C PHE A 199 -4.68 5.54 -0.07
N GLN A 200 -3.41 5.89 0.20
CA GLN A 200 -2.88 5.90 1.55
C GLN A 200 -3.51 7.00 2.40
N LEU A 201 -3.65 8.20 1.85
CA LEU A 201 -4.37 9.29 2.53
C LEU A 201 -5.81 8.90 2.87
N GLN A 202 -6.47 8.14 1.97
CA GLN A 202 -7.81 7.61 2.24
C GLN A 202 -7.80 6.56 3.36
N ASP A 203 -6.81 5.67 3.43
CA ASP A 203 -6.69 4.70 4.51
C ASP A 203 -6.54 5.41 5.86
N ASP A 204 -5.68 6.43 5.96
CA ASP A 204 -5.51 7.24 7.17
C ASP A 204 -6.80 8.00 7.53
N PHE A 205 -7.48 8.55 6.53
CA PHE A 205 -8.77 9.23 6.74
C PHE A 205 -9.85 8.29 7.27
N LEU A 206 -9.93 7.09 6.72
CA LEU A 206 -10.93 6.09 7.13
C LEU A 206 -10.63 5.49 8.50
N ASP A 207 -9.39 5.49 8.96
CA ASP A 207 -9.04 5.10 10.34
C ASP A 207 -9.65 6.06 11.37
N VAL A 208 -9.89 7.32 11.00
CA VAL A 208 -10.50 8.34 11.91
C VAL A 208 -12.00 8.51 11.68
N TYR A 209 -12.43 8.57 10.41
CA TYR A 209 -13.78 8.97 10.01
C TYR A 209 -14.59 7.89 9.30
N GLY A 210 -14.02 6.70 9.13
CA GLY A 210 -14.69 5.58 8.45
C GLY A 210 -15.80 4.94 9.30
N ASP A 211 -16.66 4.15 8.65
CA ASP A 211 -17.58 3.25 9.34
C ASP A 211 -16.84 1.94 9.68
N PRO A 212 -16.75 1.54 10.97
CA PRO A 212 -16.09 0.31 11.40
C PRO A 212 -16.60 -0.94 10.67
N LYS A 213 -17.90 -0.97 10.33
CA LYS A 213 -18.53 -2.09 9.61
C LYS A 213 -18.04 -2.23 8.18
N VAL A 214 -17.64 -1.12 7.57
CA VAL A 214 -17.17 -1.04 6.18
C VAL A 214 -15.66 -1.15 6.12
N PHE A 215 -14.96 -0.47 7.02
CA PHE A 215 -13.51 -0.46 7.08
C PHE A 215 -12.93 -1.81 7.53
N GLY A 216 -13.71 -2.59 8.31
CA GLY A 216 -13.32 -3.93 8.78
C GLY A 216 -12.27 -3.94 9.88
N LYS A 217 -11.97 -2.76 10.47
CA LYS A 217 -11.05 -2.55 11.59
C LYS A 217 -11.72 -1.63 12.62
N ALA A 218 -11.23 -1.67 13.87
CA ALA A 218 -11.59 -0.67 14.86
C ALA A 218 -11.03 0.69 14.44
N ILE A 219 -11.86 1.74 14.48
CA ILE A 219 -11.46 3.12 14.16
C ILE A 219 -10.54 3.68 15.25
N GLY A 220 -9.69 4.66 14.85
CA GLY A 220 -8.82 5.40 15.77
C GLY A 220 -7.57 4.66 16.18
N GLY A 221 -7.14 3.67 15.41
CA GLY A 221 -5.87 2.99 15.62
C GLY A 221 -4.69 3.96 15.53
N ASP A 222 -4.67 4.79 14.50
CA ASP A 222 -3.62 5.80 14.28
C ASP A 222 -3.59 6.86 15.38
N ILE A 223 -4.77 7.27 15.89
CA ILE A 223 -4.86 8.21 17.02
C ILE A 223 -4.29 7.57 18.29
N THR A 224 -4.65 6.32 18.57
CA THR A 224 -4.20 5.64 19.80
C THR A 224 -2.71 5.37 19.82
N SER A 225 -2.11 5.07 18.69
CA SER A 225 -0.66 4.87 18.53
C SER A 225 0.13 6.17 18.31
N ASN A 226 -0.54 7.32 18.24
CA ASN A 226 0.07 8.62 17.88
C ASN A 226 0.82 8.59 16.54
N LYS A 227 0.31 7.81 15.58
CA LYS A 227 0.92 7.69 14.26
C LYS A 227 0.97 9.05 13.57
N LYS A 228 2.12 9.37 12.98
CA LYS A 228 2.36 10.66 12.30
C LYS A 228 1.72 10.64 10.91
N THR A 229 0.37 10.62 10.89
CA THR A 229 -0.44 10.73 9.68
C THR A 229 -0.58 12.18 9.23
N TYR A 230 -1.06 12.37 8.00
CA TYR A 230 -1.42 13.70 7.47
C TYR A 230 -2.27 14.50 8.46
N MET A 231 -3.23 13.84 9.11
CA MET A 231 -4.14 14.51 10.05
C MET A 231 -3.45 14.94 11.32
N LEU A 232 -2.65 14.09 11.96
CA LEU A 232 -1.96 14.45 13.20
C LEU A 232 -0.94 15.56 12.97
N ILE A 233 -0.14 15.46 11.90
CA ILE A 233 0.89 16.45 11.53
C ILE A 233 0.25 17.84 11.33
N ASN A 234 -0.80 17.90 10.52
CA ASN A 234 -1.50 19.16 10.26
C ASN A 234 -2.22 19.70 11.50
N ALA A 235 -2.76 18.82 12.37
CA ALA A 235 -3.37 19.23 13.62
C ALA A 235 -2.33 19.85 14.59
N ILE A 236 -1.15 19.24 14.72
CA ILE A 236 -0.05 19.78 15.56
C ILE A 236 0.38 21.17 15.06
N GLY A 237 0.47 21.34 13.73
CA GLY A 237 0.89 22.59 13.10
C GLY A 237 -0.15 23.71 13.21
N LYS A 238 -1.45 23.38 13.21
CA LYS A 238 -2.55 24.36 13.21
C LYS A 238 -3.16 24.64 14.59
N ALA A 239 -3.01 23.70 15.53
CA ALA A 239 -3.60 23.85 16.85
C ALA A 239 -2.92 24.99 17.63
N GLU A 240 -3.73 25.83 18.27
CA GLU A 240 -3.31 26.92 19.14
C GLU A 240 -4.06 26.89 20.48
N GLY A 241 -3.55 27.59 21.48
CA GLY A 241 -4.21 27.76 22.78
C GLY A 241 -4.60 26.44 23.43
N GLU A 242 -5.89 26.32 23.81
CA GLU A 242 -6.44 25.17 24.52
C GLU A 242 -6.45 23.89 23.65
N ASP A 243 -6.70 24.02 22.34
CA ASP A 243 -6.70 22.90 21.42
C ASP A 243 -5.31 22.27 21.32
N LYS A 244 -4.26 23.09 21.27
CA LYS A 244 -2.87 22.62 21.28
C LYS A 244 -2.52 21.94 22.59
N ALA A 245 -2.88 22.54 23.72
CA ALA A 245 -2.63 21.97 25.02
C ALA A 245 -3.32 20.60 25.19
N THR A 246 -4.58 20.50 24.73
CA THR A 246 -5.36 19.26 24.79
C THR A 246 -4.77 18.19 23.87
N LEU A 247 -4.41 18.55 22.63
CA LEU A 247 -3.81 17.61 21.66
C LEU A 247 -2.48 17.05 22.20
N MET A 248 -1.59 17.92 22.68
CA MET A 248 -0.30 17.49 23.22
C MET A 248 -0.47 16.63 24.48
N LYS A 249 -1.42 16.95 25.35
CA LYS A 249 -1.76 16.11 26.51
C LYS A 249 -2.10 14.67 26.10
N TRP A 250 -2.88 14.49 25.01
CA TRP A 250 -3.25 13.16 24.53
C TRP A 250 -2.09 12.44 23.82
N ILE A 251 -1.21 13.17 23.14
CA ILE A 251 0.00 12.61 22.54
C ILE A 251 0.97 12.09 23.61
N ASP A 252 1.15 12.84 24.69
CA ASP A 252 2.09 12.51 25.76
C ASP A 252 1.52 11.49 26.77
N ALA A 253 0.21 11.24 26.76
CA ALA A 253 -0.45 10.32 27.68
C ALA A 253 0.03 8.87 27.45
N LYS A 254 0.56 8.24 28.52
CA LYS A 254 0.98 6.82 28.52
C LYS A 254 -0.14 5.88 28.97
N ASP A 255 -1.04 6.39 29.79
CA ASP A 255 -2.22 5.67 30.27
C ASP A 255 -3.45 6.52 29.96
N PHE A 256 -4.39 5.95 29.22
CA PHE A 256 -5.56 6.67 28.73
C PHE A 256 -6.72 5.73 28.40
N ASP A 257 -7.93 6.23 28.52
CA ASP A 257 -9.09 5.58 27.92
C ASP A 257 -9.06 5.77 26.40
N ARG A 258 -9.16 4.67 25.67
CA ARG A 258 -9.07 4.65 24.21
C ARG A 258 -10.18 5.47 23.56
N GLU A 259 -11.42 5.30 24.03
CA GLU A 259 -12.58 5.95 23.44
C GLU A 259 -12.54 7.47 23.70
N GLU A 260 -12.16 7.87 24.90
CA GLU A 260 -11.99 9.28 25.26
C GLU A 260 -10.91 9.95 24.40
N LYS A 261 -9.75 9.31 24.22
CA LYS A 261 -8.66 9.84 23.40
C LYS A 261 -9.11 10.01 21.95
N VAL A 262 -9.69 8.97 21.33
CA VAL A 262 -10.16 9.01 19.94
C VAL A 262 -11.20 10.11 19.77
N LYS A 263 -12.18 10.19 20.65
CA LYS A 263 -13.24 11.21 20.62
C LYS A 263 -12.67 12.63 20.72
N ALA A 264 -11.77 12.88 21.67
CA ALA A 264 -11.20 14.19 21.90
C ALA A 264 -10.32 14.66 20.74
N VAL A 265 -9.43 13.78 20.22
CA VAL A 265 -8.53 14.10 19.13
C VAL A 265 -9.31 14.28 17.81
N THR A 266 -10.28 13.42 17.51
CA THR A 266 -11.16 13.58 16.34
C THR A 266 -11.93 14.91 16.38
N ALA A 267 -12.43 15.32 17.56
CA ALA A 267 -13.12 16.61 17.71
C ALA A 267 -12.18 17.79 17.38
N ILE A 268 -10.91 17.72 17.80
CA ILE A 268 -9.90 18.73 17.45
C ILE A 268 -9.64 18.73 15.93
N TYR A 269 -9.46 17.57 15.30
CA TYR A 269 -9.26 17.48 13.84
C TYR A 269 -10.42 18.14 13.09
N THR A 270 -11.65 17.82 13.45
CA THR A 270 -12.85 18.39 12.83
C THR A 270 -12.95 19.90 13.06
N LYS A 271 -12.69 20.38 14.29
CA LYS A 271 -12.70 21.80 14.62
C LYS A 271 -11.68 22.60 13.80
N LEU A 272 -10.52 22.03 13.55
CA LEU A 272 -9.44 22.63 12.75
C LEU A 272 -9.62 22.46 11.23
N GLY A 273 -10.67 21.75 10.78
CA GLY A 273 -10.93 21.49 9.37
C GLY A 273 -9.92 20.54 8.73
N ILE A 274 -9.28 19.68 9.52
CA ILE A 274 -8.26 18.72 9.01
C ILE A 274 -8.91 17.66 8.12
N ASP A 275 -10.15 17.25 8.39
CA ASP A 275 -10.94 16.35 7.54
C ASP A 275 -11.18 16.92 6.13
N ILE A 276 -11.46 18.22 6.04
CA ILE A 276 -11.64 18.91 4.76
C ILE A 276 -10.31 18.96 3.99
N MET A 277 -9.20 19.27 4.69
CA MET A 277 -7.87 19.31 4.09
C MET A 277 -7.44 17.93 3.56
N ALA A 278 -7.64 16.88 4.35
CA ALA A 278 -7.31 15.51 3.95
C ALA A 278 -8.09 15.08 2.70
N LYS A 279 -9.39 15.37 2.65
CA LYS A 279 -10.23 15.10 1.46
C LYS A 279 -9.74 15.85 0.23
N ALA A 280 -9.43 17.15 0.38
CA ALA A 280 -8.92 17.96 -0.72
C ALA A 280 -7.59 17.41 -1.26
N LYS A 281 -6.69 16.97 -0.37
CA LYS A 281 -5.40 16.38 -0.76
C LYS A 281 -5.57 15.02 -1.46
N MET A 282 -6.51 14.20 -1.01
CA MET A 282 -6.86 12.94 -1.70
C MET A 282 -7.41 13.21 -3.11
N GLU A 283 -8.32 14.17 -3.25
CA GLU A 283 -8.91 14.55 -4.54
C GLU A 283 -7.85 15.12 -5.50
N GLU A 284 -6.89 15.91 -5.00
CA GLU A 284 -5.75 16.44 -5.76
C GLU A 284 -4.94 15.30 -6.39
N TYR A 285 -4.48 14.34 -5.58
CA TYR A 285 -3.69 13.21 -6.10
C TYR A 285 -4.49 12.29 -7.01
N TYR A 286 -5.77 12.08 -6.73
CA TYR A 286 -6.63 11.31 -7.62
C TYR A 286 -6.83 11.99 -8.96
N ALA A 287 -7.03 13.30 -8.99
CA ALA A 287 -7.11 14.08 -10.22
C ALA A 287 -5.81 14.03 -11.04
N GLU A 288 -4.64 14.16 -10.37
CA GLU A 288 -3.33 14.01 -11.02
C GLU A 288 -3.13 12.60 -11.62
N ALA A 289 -3.63 11.57 -10.93
CA ALA A 289 -3.59 10.20 -11.47
C ALA A 289 -4.41 10.09 -12.76
N LEU A 290 -5.65 10.59 -12.75
CA LEU A 290 -6.50 10.57 -13.95
C LEU A 290 -5.92 11.41 -15.09
N GLU A 291 -5.28 12.53 -14.79
CA GLU A 291 -4.57 13.33 -15.80
C GLU A 291 -3.40 12.56 -16.43
N ALA A 292 -2.64 11.83 -15.63
CA ALA A 292 -1.57 10.97 -16.14
C ALA A 292 -2.13 9.85 -17.04
N LEU A 293 -3.22 9.19 -16.64
CA LEU A 293 -3.89 8.17 -17.44
C LEU A 293 -4.44 8.76 -18.76
N ALA A 294 -4.98 9.97 -18.74
CA ALA A 294 -5.48 10.64 -19.94
C ALA A 294 -4.39 10.86 -21.00
N LYS A 295 -3.12 11.04 -20.57
CA LYS A 295 -1.95 11.24 -21.45
C LYS A 295 -1.44 9.97 -22.11
N VAL A 296 -1.88 8.80 -21.69
CA VAL A 296 -1.55 7.50 -22.31
C VAL A 296 -2.16 7.45 -23.70
N SER A 297 -1.38 7.01 -24.70
CA SER A 297 -1.71 7.18 -26.13
C SER A 297 -2.77 6.21 -26.68
N VAL A 298 -3.24 5.23 -25.88
CA VAL A 298 -4.29 4.29 -26.31
C VAL A 298 -5.67 4.96 -26.34
N PRO A 299 -6.64 4.41 -27.13
CA PRO A 299 -8.01 4.91 -27.16
C PRO A 299 -8.69 4.92 -25.77
N GLU A 300 -9.63 5.86 -25.56
CA GLU A 300 -10.28 6.04 -24.26
C GLU A 300 -11.05 4.80 -23.78
N GLU A 301 -11.60 4.02 -24.72
CA GLU A 301 -12.33 2.79 -24.40
C GLU A 301 -11.42 1.76 -23.71
N LYS A 302 -10.14 1.69 -24.11
CA LYS A 302 -9.16 0.80 -23.48
C LYS A 302 -8.81 1.23 -22.06
N LYS A 303 -8.82 2.53 -21.76
CA LYS A 303 -8.55 3.09 -20.43
C LYS A 303 -9.70 2.92 -19.45
N ALA A 304 -10.91 2.63 -19.93
CA ALA A 304 -12.14 2.60 -19.11
C ALA A 304 -11.99 1.65 -17.91
N GLN A 305 -11.48 0.43 -18.13
CA GLN A 305 -11.33 -0.55 -17.06
C GLN A 305 -10.41 -0.06 -15.94
N LEU A 306 -9.28 0.53 -16.29
CA LEU A 306 -8.31 1.06 -15.31
C LEU A 306 -8.87 2.28 -14.58
N ARG A 307 -9.60 3.16 -15.29
CA ARG A 307 -10.29 4.32 -14.71
C ARG A 307 -11.37 3.90 -13.72
N ASP A 308 -12.20 2.93 -14.10
CA ASP A 308 -13.28 2.41 -13.24
C ASP A 308 -12.71 1.72 -12.00
N TYR A 309 -11.59 1.02 -12.15
CA TYR A 309 -10.90 0.40 -11.02
C TYR A 309 -10.33 1.45 -10.06
N ALA A 310 -9.70 2.51 -10.58
CA ALA A 310 -9.24 3.64 -9.79
C ALA A 310 -10.40 4.31 -9.02
N ALA A 311 -11.53 4.54 -9.70
CA ALA A 311 -12.72 5.10 -9.07
C ALA A 311 -13.26 4.20 -7.93
N LYS A 312 -13.24 2.87 -8.12
CA LYS A 312 -13.64 1.92 -7.06
C LYS A 312 -12.67 1.91 -5.88
N MET A 313 -11.37 2.11 -6.12
CA MET A 313 -10.39 2.24 -5.05
C MET A 313 -10.68 3.45 -4.16
N MET A 314 -11.15 4.56 -4.74
CA MET A 314 -11.49 5.80 -4.03
C MET A 314 -12.91 5.82 -3.43
N LYS A 315 -13.80 4.91 -3.82
CA LYS A 315 -15.18 4.84 -3.31
C LYS A 315 -15.37 3.83 -2.18
N ARG A 316 -14.40 3.70 -1.28
CA ARG A 316 -14.44 2.74 -0.17
C ARG A 316 -15.47 3.07 0.93
N GLU A 317 -16.43 3.92 0.67
CA GLU A 317 -17.46 4.30 1.65
C GLU A 317 -18.56 3.24 1.81
N LYS A 318 -18.51 2.11 1.10
CA LYS A 318 -19.50 1.02 1.23
C LYS A 318 -18.89 -0.35 1.00
#